data_813599117b1d849e992baefd428ec1c8
#
_entry.id   813599117b1d849e992baefd428ec1c8
#
_cell.length_a   1.000
_cell.length_b   1.000
_cell.length_c   1.000
_cell.angle_alpha   90.00
_cell.angle_beta   90.00
_cell.angle_gamma   90.00
#
_symmetry.space_group_name_H-M   'P 1'
#
loop_
_entity.id
_entity.type
_entity.pdbx_description
1 polymer ?
#
loop_
_entity_poly.entity_id
_entity_poly.type
_entity_poly.pdbx_seq_one_letter_code
_entity_poly.pdbx_strand_id
1 'polypeptide(L)'
;MAQRIAETAKGPIEYRFEGSGSTAVVLNGGHCSRETRLSHEKLTEYSFSVLTPSRPGYDSTPSEVGKSAQAAANALAALLDTLQISTVDLIGISAAGPTALAFVQQQPNRVRKLVLESAVTTDWDEQTIRGSRLVFGRAAKVTWAIMHIMLKLFPIVIIKALLHDLTVLDANMVIKRMSPDDLVFIKRMIQTLQASTGFLNDIEHKVDNLAAITKPVLVMYSPNDGTVSPRNARRIASEISTCELYEVPSDTHLIWIGNSAKDVWQKRLSFLMS
;
A
#
# COMPACT_ATOMS: atom_id res chain seq x y z
N MET A 1 -7.14 10.86 16.16
CA MET A 1 -7.44 9.69 17.05
C MET A 1 -6.25 9.43 17.96
N ALA A 2 -6.48 8.81 19.12
CA ALA A 2 -5.37 8.44 20.00
C ALA A 2 -4.46 7.42 19.29
N GLN A 3 -3.16 7.57 19.47
CA GLN A 3 -2.14 6.63 19.02
C GLN A 3 -2.39 5.29 19.72
N ARG A 4 -2.46 4.20 18.95
CA ARG A 4 -2.56 2.84 19.49
C ARG A 4 -1.29 2.09 19.14
N ILE A 5 -0.60 1.58 20.15
CA ILE A 5 0.58 0.73 20.00
C ILE A 5 0.27 -0.60 20.67
N ALA A 6 0.49 -1.70 19.96
CA ALA A 6 0.43 -3.05 20.49
C ALA A 6 1.85 -3.51 20.81
N GLU A 7 2.07 -3.93 22.05
CA GLU A 7 3.29 -4.62 22.44
C GLU A 7 3.18 -6.07 22.01
N THR A 8 3.88 -6.42 20.93
CA THR A 8 3.81 -7.76 20.34
C THR A 8 5.06 -8.58 20.66
N ALA A 9 5.00 -9.89 20.41
CA ALA A 9 6.17 -10.77 20.53
C ALA A 9 7.32 -10.40 19.57
N LYS A 10 7.09 -9.51 18.58
CA LYS A 10 8.11 -9.02 17.64
C LYS A 10 8.54 -7.57 17.92
N GLY A 11 7.96 -6.93 18.92
CA GLY A 11 8.18 -5.53 19.29
C GLY A 11 6.93 -4.68 19.13
N PRO A 12 7.02 -3.39 19.45
CA PRO A 12 5.87 -2.49 19.39
C PRO A 12 5.45 -2.22 17.93
N ILE A 13 4.14 -2.33 17.68
CA ILE A 13 3.55 -2.04 16.38
C ILE A 13 2.43 -1.02 16.56
N GLU A 14 2.57 0.12 15.92
CA GLU A 14 1.55 1.14 15.90
C GLU A 14 0.48 0.80 14.84
N TYR A 15 -0.79 1.08 15.14
CA TYR A 15 -1.88 0.74 14.24
C TYR A 15 -3.09 1.67 14.40
N ARG A 16 -3.93 1.69 13.37
CA ARG A 16 -5.30 2.21 13.39
C ARG A 16 -6.26 1.04 13.23
N PHE A 17 -7.34 1.05 14.02
CA PHE A 17 -8.37 0.02 13.94
C PHE A 17 -9.74 0.66 14.10
N GLU A 18 -10.59 0.53 13.08
CA GLU A 18 -11.87 1.22 12.94
C GLU A 18 -12.95 0.24 12.49
N GLY A 19 -14.23 0.53 12.80
CA GLY A 19 -15.36 -0.29 12.39
C GLY A 19 -15.57 -1.56 13.23
N SER A 20 -16.43 -2.44 12.74
CA SER A 20 -16.78 -3.71 13.37
C SER A 20 -17.15 -4.74 12.31
N GLY A 21 -17.04 -6.03 12.62
CA GLY A 21 -17.32 -7.14 11.72
C GLY A 21 -16.06 -7.86 11.25
N SER A 22 -16.09 -8.43 10.05
CA SER A 22 -14.95 -9.15 9.47
C SER A 22 -13.75 -8.24 9.31
N THR A 23 -12.56 -8.68 9.73
CA THR A 23 -11.37 -7.82 9.67
C THR A 23 -10.74 -7.80 8.28
N ALA A 24 -10.62 -6.60 7.72
CA ALA A 24 -9.77 -6.30 6.58
C ALA A 24 -8.48 -5.61 7.07
N VAL A 25 -7.33 -6.20 6.76
CA VAL A 25 -6.02 -5.58 7.01
C VAL A 25 -5.59 -4.82 5.78
N VAL A 26 -5.25 -3.54 5.94
CA VAL A 26 -4.76 -2.68 4.86
C VAL A 26 -3.30 -2.35 5.11
N LEU A 27 -2.41 -2.93 4.30
CA LEU A 27 -0.99 -2.60 4.27
C LEU A 27 -0.77 -1.46 3.27
N ASN A 28 -0.64 -0.24 3.77
CA ASN A 28 -0.41 0.95 2.95
C ASN A 28 0.95 0.88 2.21
N GLY A 29 1.04 1.59 1.09
CA GLY A 29 2.22 1.65 0.22
C GLY A 29 3.43 2.36 0.83
N GLY A 30 4.47 2.54 0.02
CA GLY A 30 5.67 3.29 0.39
C GLY A 30 5.35 4.72 0.82
N HIS A 31 6.11 5.25 1.80
CA HIS A 31 5.94 6.57 2.40
C HIS A 31 4.60 6.83 3.11
N CYS A 32 3.62 5.94 3.00
CA CYS A 32 2.31 6.09 3.62
C CYS A 32 2.35 5.76 5.11
N SER A 33 1.70 6.60 5.91
CA SER A 33 1.43 6.31 7.32
C SER A 33 0.16 5.47 7.48
N ARG A 34 -0.12 5.00 8.72
CA ARG A 34 -1.41 4.39 9.04
C ARG A 34 -2.60 5.36 8.87
N GLU A 35 -2.33 6.67 8.87
CA GLU A 35 -3.36 7.70 8.67
C GLU A 35 -3.68 7.96 7.19
N THR A 36 -2.85 7.44 6.27
CA THR A 36 -3.11 7.59 4.84
C THR A 36 -4.37 6.81 4.46
N ARG A 37 -5.35 7.51 3.86
CA ARG A 37 -6.63 6.96 3.45
C ARG A 37 -6.70 6.91 1.94
N LEU A 38 -6.94 5.70 1.41
CA LEU A 38 -7.03 5.42 -0.02
C LEU A 38 -8.39 4.75 -0.34
N SER A 39 -9.47 5.25 0.26
CA SER A 39 -10.85 4.75 0.18
C SER A 39 -11.17 3.46 0.97
N HIS A 40 -10.19 2.76 1.55
CA HIS A 40 -10.41 1.49 2.24
C HIS A 40 -11.19 1.64 3.55
N GLU A 41 -11.16 2.82 4.17
CA GLU A 41 -11.96 3.14 5.36
C GLU A 41 -13.46 2.99 5.14
N LYS A 42 -13.93 3.11 3.90
CA LYS A 42 -15.35 2.90 3.52
C LYS A 42 -15.82 1.46 3.73
N LEU A 43 -14.90 0.49 3.86
CA LEU A 43 -15.27 -0.89 4.18
C LEU A 43 -16.01 -0.98 5.53
N THR A 44 -15.81 -0.03 6.45
CA THR A 44 -16.54 0.05 7.73
C THR A 44 -18.04 0.26 7.55
N GLU A 45 -18.49 0.76 6.42
CA GLU A 45 -19.90 0.92 6.06
C GLU A 45 -20.55 -0.42 5.62
N TYR A 46 -19.73 -1.47 5.40
CA TYR A 46 -20.14 -2.76 4.87
C TYR A 46 -19.81 -3.92 5.82
N SER A 47 -19.92 -3.70 7.12
CA SER A 47 -19.68 -4.70 8.17
C SER A 47 -18.24 -5.26 8.17
N PHE A 48 -17.26 -4.42 7.83
CA PHE A 48 -15.85 -4.72 8.05
C PHE A 48 -15.28 -3.89 9.19
N SER A 49 -14.38 -4.47 9.95
CA SER A 49 -13.38 -3.71 10.70
C SER A 49 -12.13 -3.55 9.85
N VAL A 50 -11.55 -2.35 9.86
CA VAL A 50 -10.35 -2.03 9.07
C VAL A 50 -9.16 -1.83 10.00
N LEU A 51 -8.18 -2.72 9.92
CA LEU A 51 -6.91 -2.65 10.62
C LEU A 51 -5.83 -2.14 9.65
N THR A 52 -5.26 -0.98 9.96
CA THR A 52 -4.16 -0.39 9.22
C THR A 52 -2.92 -0.30 10.12
N PRO A 53 -2.01 -1.28 10.09
CA PRO A 53 -0.77 -1.21 10.86
C PRO A 53 0.22 -0.24 10.20
N SER A 54 1.01 0.44 11.02
CA SER A 54 2.25 1.06 10.56
C SER A 54 3.26 -0.05 10.29
N ARG A 55 3.65 -0.19 9.03
CA ARG A 55 4.62 -1.22 8.63
C ARG A 55 6.00 -0.94 9.27
N PRO A 56 6.89 -1.94 9.37
CA PRO A 56 8.21 -1.76 9.97
C PRO A 56 8.98 -0.56 9.37
N GLY A 57 9.44 0.33 10.23
CA GLY A 57 10.13 1.58 9.87
C GLY A 57 9.21 2.76 9.53
N TYR A 58 7.90 2.60 9.69
CA TYR A 58 6.90 3.67 9.49
C TYR A 58 6.27 4.10 10.82
N ASP A 59 5.87 5.37 10.92
CA ASP A 59 5.32 5.98 12.13
C ASP A 59 6.20 5.65 13.36
N SER A 60 5.63 5.05 14.40
CA SER A 60 6.35 4.62 15.61
C SER A 60 6.72 3.13 15.61
N THR A 61 6.47 2.39 14.54
CA THR A 61 6.89 0.99 14.42
C THR A 61 8.38 0.91 14.03
N PRO A 62 9.27 0.32 14.86
CA PRO A 62 10.69 0.25 14.56
C PRO A 62 10.98 -0.57 13.29
N SER A 63 12.02 -0.20 12.55
CA SER A 63 12.41 -0.91 11.32
C SER A 63 12.91 -2.33 11.59
N GLU A 64 13.47 -2.54 12.78
CA GLU A 64 14.03 -3.82 13.24
C GLU A 64 12.98 -4.91 13.39
N VAL A 65 11.71 -4.52 13.56
CA VAL A 65 10.56 -5.44 13.69
C VAL A 65 10.34 -6.27 12.42
N GLY A 66 10.78 -5.75 11.26
CA GLY A 66 10.58 -6.48 10.00
C GLY A 66 11.42 -5.94 8.85
N LYS A 67 12.72 -6.29 8.80
CA LYS A 67 13.66 -5.86 7.74
C LYS A 67 13.48 -6.57 6.40
N SER A 68 12.82 -7.73 6.37
CA SER A 68 12.49 -8.46 5.15
C SER A 68 10.99 -8.64 5.03
N ALA A 69 10.49 -8.98 3.84
CA ALA A 69 9.08 -9.27 3.62
C ALA A 69 8.55 -10.34 4.57
N GLN A 70 9.35 -11.40 4.80
CA GLN A 70 9.02 -12.51 5.69
C GLN A 70 9.00 -12.07 7.17
N ALA A 71 9.96 -11.23 7.58
CA ALA A 71 9.99 -10.69 8.93
C ALA A 71 8.82 -9.72 9.18
N ALA A 72 8.48 -8.87 8.20
CA ALA A 72 7.33 -7.98 8.27
C ALA A 72 6.00 -8.76 8.31
N ALA A 73 5.90 -9.87 7.59
CA ALA A 73 4.77 -10.79 7.66
C ALA A 73 4.64 -11.43 9.06
N ASN A 74 5.75 -11.86 9.67
CA ASN A 74 5.76 -12.38 11.04
C ASN A 74 5.37 -11.31 12.08
N ALA A 75 5.75 -10.05 11.85
CA ALA A 75 5.33 -8.92 12.69
C ALA A 75 3.81 -8.70 12.61
N LEU A 76 3.24 -8.77 11.40
CA LEU A 76 1.79 -8.71 11.21
C LEU A 76 1.09 -9.88 11.93
N ALA A 77 1.62 -11.11 11.84
CA ALA A 77 1.07 -12.25 12.57
C ALA A 77 1.04 -11.98 14.08
N ALA A 78 2.15 -11.48 14.66
CA ALA A 78 2.24 -11.16 16.07
C ALA A 78 1.25 -10.03 16.48
N LEU A 79 1.02 -9.04 15.61
CA LEU A 79 -0.01 -8.02 15.84
C LEU A 79 -1.41 -8.63 15.90
N LEU A 80 -1.74 -9.49 14.93
CA LEU A 80 -3.05 -10.17 14.91
C LEU A 80 -3.26 -11.06 16.14
N ASP A 81 -2.20 -11.73 16.62
CA ASP A 81 -2.25 -12.53 17.85
C ASP A 81 -2.53 -11.65 19.08
N THR A 82 -1.82 -10.53 19.21
CA THR A 82 -2.01 -9.56 20.30
C THR A 82 -3.43 -8.98 20.29
N LEU A 83 -4.02 -8.76 19.10
CA LEU A 83 -5.37 -8.25 18.93
C LEU A 83 -6.44 -9.35 18.93
N GLN A 84 -6.06 -10.63 19.12
CA GLN A 84 -6.95 -11.80 19.11
C GLN A 84 -7.77 -11.93 17.80
N ILE A 85 -7.16 -11.55 16.67
CA ILE A 85 -7.77 -11.64 15.34
C ILE A 85 -7.28 -12.94 14.68
N SER A 86 -8.17 -13.89 14.45
CA SER A 86 -7.83 -15.21 13.90
C SER A 86 -7.68 -15.20 12.38
N THR A 87 -8.61 -14.55 11.66
CA THR A 87 -8.64 -14.54 10.20
C THR A 87 -8.93 -13.15 9.66
N VAL A 88 -8.35 -12.85 8.49
CA VAL A 88 -8.46 -11.54 7.85
C VAL A 88 -8.64 -11.65 6.34
N ASP A 89 -9.20 -10.61 5.73
CA ASP A 89 -8.95 -10.26 4.35
C ASP A 89 -7.75 -9.34 4.30
N LEU A 90 -6.83 -9.56 3.36
CA LEU A 90 -5.59 -8.81 3.31
C LEU A 90 -5.55 -7.95 2.05
N ILE A 91 -5.21 -6.67 2.20
CA ILE A 91 -5.05 -5.72 1.10
C ILE A 91 -3.62 -5.22 1.14
N GLY A 92 -2.86 -5.49 0.08
CA GLY A 92 -1.47 -5.02 -0.09
C GLY A 92 -1.38 -3.97 -1.19
N ILE A 93 -0.88 -2.79 -0.84
CA ILE A 93 -0.83 -1.63 -1.73
C ILE A 93 0.61 -1.32 -2.09
N SER A 94 0.92 -1.18 -3.40
CA SER A 94 2.22 -0.69 -3.88
C SER A 94 3.40 -1.44 -3.23
N ALA A 95 4.32 -0.76 -2.56
CA ALA A 95 5.48 -1.33 -1.88
C ALA A 95 5.16 -2.34 -0.76
N ALA A 96 3.91 -2.46 -0.33
CA ALA A 96 3.50 -3.48 0.63
C ALA A 96 3.21 -4.87 0.00
N GLY A 97 3.22 -4.97 -1.33
CA GLY A 97 2.96 -6.21 -2.06
C GLY A 97 3.78 -7.40 -1.55
N PRO A 98 5.12 -7.31 -1.46
CA PRO A 98 5.95 -8.42 -1.00
C PRO A 98 5.60 -8.88 0.43
N THR A 99 5.31 -7.94 1.34
CA THR A 99 4.87 -8.28 2.71
C THR A 99 3.54 -9.00 2.72
N ALA A 100 2.57 -8.54 1.90
CA ALA A 100 1.26 -9.19 1.81
C ALA A 100 1.36 -10.61 1.25
N LEU A 101 2.15 -10.81 0.19
CA LEU A 101 2.41 -12.12 -0.39
C LEU A 101 3.12 -13.06 0.58
N ALA A 102 4.17 -12.59 1.26
CA ALA A 102 4.88 -13.37 2.28
C ALA A 102 3.94 -13.78 3.43
N PHE A 103 3.01 -12.88 3.83
CA PHE A 103 2.04 -13.21 4.87
C PHE A 103 1.10 -14.34 4.44
N VAL A 104 0.56 -14.29 3.21
CA VAL A 104 -0.32 -15.36 2.71
C VAL A 104 0.41 -16.69 2.61
N GLN A 105 1.69 -16.70 2.21
CA GLN A 105 2.51 -17.90 2.16
C GLN A 105 2.77 -18.50 3.54
N GLN A 106 3.10 -17.67 4.53
CA GLN A 106 3.44 -18.13 5.88
C GLN A 106 2.21 -18.47 6.73
N GLN A 107 1.10 -17.77 6.50
CA GLN A 107 -0.11 -17.82 7.31
C GLN A 107 -1.38 -18.09 6.46
N PRO A 108 -1.38 -19.11 5.56
CA PRO A 108 -2.50 -19.31 4.64
C PRO A 108 -3.84 -19.52 5.34
N ASN A 109 -3.84 -20.14 6.53
CA ASN A 109 -5.05 -20.38 7.31
C ASN A 109 -5.63 -19.11 7.96
N ARG A 110 -4.86 -18.04 8.00
CA ARG A 110 -5.30 -16.74 8.56
C ARG A 110 -5.81 -15.78 7.49
N VAL A 111 -5.67 -16.11 6.21
CA VAL A 111 -6.13 -15.26 5.11
C VAL A 111 -7.33 -15.89 4.42
N ARG A 112 -8.43 -15.14 4.33
CA ARG A 112 -9.60 -15.53 3.51
C ARG A 112 -9.35 -15.16 2.06
N LYS A 113 -9.01 -13.90 1.80
CA LYS A 113 -8.80 -13.33 0.46
C LYS A 113 -7.64 -12.35 0.48
N LEU A 114 -6.94 -12.23 -0.65
CA LEU A 114 -5.88 -11.25 -0.88
C LEU A 114 -6.28 -10.29 -1.99
N VAL A 115 -6.18 -8.99 -1.74
CA VAL A 115 -6.29 -7.94 -2.76
C VAL A 115 -4.94 -7.25 -2.90
N LEU A 116 -4.44 -7.14 -4.12
CA LEU A 116 -3.20 -6.43 -4.46
C LEU A 116 -3.55 -5.24 -5.37
N GLU A 117 -3.21 -4.02 -4.91
CA GLU A 117 -3.56 -2.78 -5.59
C GLU A 117 -2.29 -2.03 -5.99
N SER A 118 -2.06 -1.88 -7.30
CA SER A 118 -0.82 -1.30 -7.86
C SER A 118 0.43 -1.85 -7.16
N ALA A 119 0.43 -3.15 -6.83
CA ALA A 119 1.37 -3.76 -5.88
C ALA A 119 2.66 -4.20 -6.54
N VAL A 120 3.78 -3.94 -5.87
CA VAL A 120 5.11 -4.46 -6.22
C VAL A 120 5.13 -5.97 -5.96
N THR A 121 5.63 -6.72 -6.92
CA THR A 121 5.75 -8.19 -6.83
C THR A 121 7.04 -8.70 -7.47
N THR A 122 7.74 -7.83 -8.20
CA THR A 122 9.07 -8.10 -8.78
C THR A 122 10.11 -7.27 -8.07
N ASP A 123 11.37 -7.66 -8.19
CA ASP A 123 12.49 -6.88 -7.66
C ASP A 123 12.51 -5.47 -8.29
N TRP A 124 12.88 -4.49 -7.48
CA TRP A 124 13.20 -3.16 -7.95
C TRP A 124 14.51 -3.18 -8.76
N ASP A 125 14.59 -2.35 -9.79
CA ASP A 125 15.84 -2.20 -10.52
C ASP A 125 16.89 -1.44 -9.67
N GLU A 126 18.17 -1.67 -9.98
CA GLU A 126 19.28 -1.09 -9.21
C GLU A 126 19.29 0.44 -9.24
N GLN A 127 18.82 1.07 -10.32
CA GLN A 127 18.79 2.55 -10.43
C GLN A 127 17.77 3.12 -9.46
N THR A 128 16.58 2.52 -9.38
CA THR A 128 15.53 2.88 -8.40
C THR A 128 16.03 2.70 -6.97
N ILE A 129 16.71 1.58 -6.66
CA ILE A 129 17.28 1.32 -5.34
C ILE A 129 18.32 2.39 -4.97
N ARG A 130 19.26 2.71 -5.86
CA ARG A 130 20.30 3.74 -5.61
C ARG A 130 19.70 5.12 -5.42
N GLY A 131 18.77 5.52 -6.31
CA GLY A 131 18.05 6.79 -6.21
C GLY A 131 17.27 6.93 -4.91
N SER A 132 16.56 5.89 -4.51
CA SER A 132 15.79 5.86 -3.26
C SER A 132 16.69 6.01 -2.02
N ARG A 133 17.84 5.33 -1.98
CA ARG A 133 18.81 5.47 -0.89
C ARG A 133 19.37 6.89 -0.78
N LEU A 134 19.58 7.56 -1.91
CA LEU A 134 20.07 8.96 -1.93
C LEU A 134 19.02 9.93 -1.40
N VAL A 135 17.78 9.82 -1.92
CA VAL A 135 16.70 10.77 -1.61
C VAL A 135 16.10 10.51 -0.21
N PHE A 136 15.93 9.24 0.16
CA PHE A 136 15.24 8.83 1.40
C PHE A 136 16.20 8.40 2.52
N GLY A 137 17.51 8.65 2.36
CA GLY A 137 18.52 8.42 3.38
C GLY A 137 18.56 9.54 4.45
N ARG A 138 19.76 9.98 4.81
CA ARG A 138 19.97 10.95 5.92
C ARG A 138 19.25 12.29 5.76
N ALA A 139 19.04 12.76 4.53
CA ALA A 139 18.38 14.03 4.24
C ALA A 139 16.85 13.95 4.19
N ALA A 140 16.28 12.76 4.29
CA ALA A 140 14.84 12.53 4.07
C ALA A 140 13.93 13.44 4.92
N LYS A 141 14.24 13.64 6.21
CA LYS A 141 13.41 14.48 7.10
C LYS A 141 13.34 15.93 6.59
N VAL A 142 14.46 16.47 6.11
CA VAL A 142 14.52 17.84 5.59
C VAL A 142 13.76 17.93 4.26
N THR A 143 13.97 16.97 3.36
CA THR A 143 13.29 16.91 2.06
C THR A 143 11.76 16.89 2.26
N TRP A 144 11.26 16.04 3.16
CA TRP A 144 9.82 15.94 3.43
C TRP A 144 9.26 17.18 4.12
N ALA A 145 10.02 17.81 5.03
CA ALA A 145 9.60 19.07 5.65
C ALA A 145 9.46 20.19 4.60
N ILE A 146 10.43 20.32 3.70
CA ILE A 146 10.37 21.26 2.58
C ILE A 146 9.17 20.94 1.67
N MET A 147 8.96 19.68 1.31
CA MET A 147 7.83 19.26 0.48
C MET A 147 6.49 19.63 1.12
N HIS A 148 6.31 19.43 2.41
CA HIS A 148 5.08 19.81 3.12
C HIS A 148 4.85 21.33 3.16
N ILE A 149 5.91 22.12 3.29
CA ILE A 149 5.82 23.59 3.20
C ILE A 149 5.42 23.99 1.76
N MET A 150 6.10 23.44 0.76
CA MET A 150 5.82 23.72 -0.65
C MET A 150 4.41 23.27 -1.05
N LEU A 151 3.91 22.17 -0.51
CA LEU A 151 2.53 21.73 -0.74
C LEU A 151 1.49 22.74 -0.23
N LYS A 152 1.79 23.47 0.85
CA LYS A 152 0.90 24.54 1.37
C LYS A 152 0.92 25.77 0.46
N LEU A 153 2.09 26.14 -0.06
CA LEU A 153 2.29 27.35 -0.86
C LEU A 153 1.95 27.13 -2.35
N PHE A 154 2.34 25.99 -2.89
CA PHE A 154 2.25 25.67 -4.33
C PHE A 154 1.72 24.24 -4.57
N PRO A 155 0.47 23.92 -4.17
CA PRO A 155 -0.06 22.56 -4.18
C PRO A 155 -0.01 21.90 -5.55
N ILE A 156 -0.36 22.63 -6.61
CA ILE A 156 -0.37 22.08 -8.00
C ILE A 156 1.04 21.72 -8.48
N VAL A 157 2.06 22.48 -8.09
CA VAL A 157 3.46 22.19 -8.46
C VAL A 157 3.91 20.87 -7.82
N ILE A 158 3.60 20.67 -6.54
CA ILE A 158 3.96 19.44 -5.82
C ILE A 158 3.17 18.24 -6.33
N ILE A 159 1.87 18.40 -6.56
CA ILE A 159 1.04 17.33 -7.15
C ILE A 159 1.57 16.94 -8.53
N LYS A 160 1.94 17.91 -9.37
CA LYS A 160 2.53 17.65 -10.69
C LYS A 160 3.86 16.91 -10.58
N ALA A 161 4.73 17.31 -9.68
CA ALA A 161 6.01 16.63 -9.45
C ALA A 161 5.80 15.19 -9.02
N LEU A 162 4.86 14.92 -8.11
CA LEU A 162 4.48 13.57 -7.71
C LEU A 162 3.93 12.76 -8.88
N LEU A 163 3.02 13.32 -9.65
CA LEU A 163 2.39 12.63 -10.79
C LEU A 163 3.39 12.28 -11.89
N HIS A 164 4.46 13.05 -12.06
CA HIS A 164 5.52 12.72 -12.99
C HIS A 164 6.09 11.31 -12.78
N ASP A 165 6.21 10.88 -11.53
CA ASP A 165 6.72 9.56 -11.17
C ASP A 165 5.61 8.48 -11.13
N LEU A 166 4.35 8.91 -10.96
CA LEU A 166 3.21 8.00 -10.82
C LEU A 166 2.50 7.65 -12.12
N THR A 167 2.91 8.23 -13.26
CA THR A 167 2.28 7.94 -14.56
C THR A 167 3.33 7.86 -15.68
N VAL A 168 3.05 7.03 -16.69
CA VAL A 168 3.81 7.03 -17.94
C VAL A 168 3.29 8.09 -18.94
N LEU A 169 2.16 8.74 -18.63
CA LEU A 169 1.58 9.79 -19.42
C LEU A 169 2.18 11.16 -19.08
N ASP A 170 1.88 12.18 -19.90
CA ASP A 170 2.25 13.57 -19.56
C ASP A 170 1.47 14.06 -18.32
N ALA A 171 2.20 14.39 -17.24
CA ALA A 171 1.60 14.83 -15.99
C ALA A 171 0.71 16.08 -16.12
N ASN A 172 0.97 16.97 -17.09
CA ASN A 172 0.11 18.15 -17.32
C ASN A 172 -1.22 17.73 -17.92
N MET A 173 -1.23 16.74 -18.81
CA MET A 173 -2.47 16.18 -19.35
C MET A 173 -3.29 15.50 -18.27
N VAL A 174 -2.63 14.70 -17.43
CA VAL A 174 -3.29 13.98 -16.31
C VAL A 174 -3.96 14.98 -15.37
N ILE A 175 -3.23 16.02 -14.90
CA ILE A 175 -3.79 17.06 -14.01
C ILE A 175 -5.01 17.76 -14.63
N LYS A 176 -4.98 18.07 -15.93
CA LYS A 176 -6.10 18.73 -16.60
C LYS A 176 -7.39 17.89 -16.63
N ARG A 177 -7.26 16.57 -16.54
CA ARG A 177 -8.40 15.63 -16.49
C ARG A 177 -8.91 15.37 -15.08
N MET A 178 -8.13 15.73 -14.06
CA MET A 178 -8.50 15.53 -12.66
C MET A 178 -9.63 16.46 -12.24
N SER A 179 -10.57 15.91 -11.49
CA SER A 179 -11.59 16.69 -10.81
C SER A 179 -10.98 17.46 -9.62
N PRO A 180 -11.66 18.50 -9.10
CA PRO A 180 -11.27 19.15 -7.85
C PRO A 180 -11.15 18.17 -6.68
N ASP A 181 -12.01 17.16 -6.61
CA ASP A 181 -12.00 16.13 -5.56
C ASP A 181 -10.76 15.24 -5.64
N ASP A 182 -10.30 14.90 -6.85
CA ASP A 182 -9.05 14.16 -7.06
C ASP A 182 -7.85 14.94 -6.52
N LEU A 183 -7.79 16.25 -6.83
CA LEU A 183 -6.73 17.13 -6.33
C LEU A 183 -6.74 17.25 -4.80
N VAL A 184 -7.92 17.34 -4.20
CA VAL A 184 -8.10 17.34 -2.74
C VAL A 184 -7.66 16.00 -2.15
N PHE A 185 -8.01 14.88 -2.78
CA PHE A 185 -7.59 13.55 -2.35
C PHE A 185 -6.07 13.42 -2.35
N ILE A 186 -5.40 13.77 -3.48
CA ILE A 186 -3.94 13.71 -3.59
C ILE A 186 -3.27 14.62 -2.56
N LYS A 187 -3.77 15.85 -2.37
CA LYS A 187 -3.25 16.77 -1.37
C LYS A 187 -3.32 16.17 0.04
N ARG A 188 -4.46 15.59 0.42
CA ARG A 188 -4.63 14.91 1.72
C ARG A 188 -3.71 13.71 1.86
N MET A 189 -3.57 12.90 0.80
CA MET A 189 -2.63 11.79 0.77
C MET A 189 -1.21 12.28 1.04
N ILE A 190 -0.71 13.28 0.29
CA ILE A 190 0.65 13.82 0.46
C ILE A 190 0.87 14.34 1.89
N GLN A 191 -0.14 14.94 2.53
CA GLN A 191 -0.04 15.43 3.91
C GLN A 191 0.21 14.32 4.95
N THR A 192 -0.13 13.07 4.60
CA THR A 192 0.09 11.89 5.46
C THR A 192 1.32 11.09 5.08
N LEU A 193 2.00 11.46 3.97
CA LEU A 193 3.27 10.84 3.59
C LEU A 193 4.39 11.32 4.52
N GLN A 194 5.35 10.45 4.78
CA GLN A 194 6.42 10.74 5.74
C GLN A 194 7.78 10.20 5.30
N ALA A 195 8.83 10.89 5.79
CA ALA A 195 10.18 10.37 5.74
C ALA A 195 10.31 9.22 6.74
N SER A 196 10.41 8.00 6.26
CA SER A 196 10.60 6.84 7.12
C SER A 196 11.74 5.97 6.60
N THR A 197 12.36 5.24 7.51
CA THR A 197 13.35 4.20 7.16
C THR A 197 12.68 2.97 6.53
N GLY A 198 11.37 2.84 6.67
CA GLY A 198 10.59 1.71 6.16
C GLY A 198 10.66 1.55 4.65
N PHE A 199 10.68 2.66 3.89
CA PHE A 199 10.81 2.56 2.44
C PHE A 199 12.15 1.94 2.01
N LEU A 200 13.23 2.20 2.76
CA LEU A 200 14.54 1.58 2.49
C LEU A 200 14.54 0.07 2.79
N ASN A 201 13.68 -0.41 3.70
CA ASN A 201 13.44 -1.83 3.86
C ASN A 201 12.61 -2.38 2.68
N ASP A 202 11.53 -1.69 2.32
CA ASP A 202 10.59 -2.14 1.28
C ASP A 202 11.27 -2.38 -0.07
N ILE A 203 12.21 -1.54 -0.48
CA ILE A 203 12.92 -1.69 -1.75
C ILE A 203 13.84 -2.91 -1.80
N GLU A 204 14.12 -3.53 -0.65
CA GLU A 204 14.90 -4.76 -0.53
C GLU A 204 14.01 -6.00 -0.32
N HIS A 205 12.70 -5.80 -0.15
CA HIS A 205 11.76 -6.90 0.06
C HIS A 205 11.58 -7.72 -1.22
N LYS A 206 11.74 -9.04 -1.07
CA LYS A 206 11.58 -10.02 -2.12
C LYS A 206 10.62 -11.12 -1.70
N VAL A 207 9.92 -11.66 -2.66
CA VAL A 207 9.03 -12.81 -2.47
C VAL A 207 9.11 -13.72 -3.68
N ASP A 208 9.31 -15.00 -3.41
CA ASP A 208 9.42 -16.06 -4.41
C ASP A 208 8.32 -17.10 -4.20
N ASN A 209 8.27 -18.11 -5.08
CA ASN A 209 7.37 -19.26 -4.99
C ASN A 209 5.88 -18.87 -4.86
N LEU A 210 5.41 -17.94 -5.68
CA LEU A 210 4.03 -17.46 -5.65
C LEU A 210 3.01 -18.56 -5.99
N ALA A 211 3.41 -19.59 -6.72
CA ALA A 211 2.57 -20.75 -7.03
C ALA A 211 2.08 -21.53 -5.80
N ALA A 212 2.74 -21.35 -4.64
CA ALA A 212 2.30 -21.94 -3.38
C ALA A 212 1.04 -21.25 -2.79
N ILE A 213 0.65 -20.08 -3.31
CA ILE A 213 -0.54 -19.35 -2.85
C ILE A 213 -1.79 -19.97 -3.50
N THR A 214 -2.66 -20.51 -2.66
CA THR A 214 -3.92 -21.15 -3.08
C THR A 214 -5.18 -20.37 -2.69
N LYS A 215 -4.99 -19.23 -2.01
CA LYS A 215 -6.10 -18.35 -1.61
C LYS A 215 -6.61 -17.55 -2.80
N PRO A 216 -7.88 -17.14 -2.83
CA PRO A 216 -8.39 -16.21 -3.83
C PRO A 216 -7.60 -14.90 -3.80
N VAL A 217 -7.11 -14.47 -4.99
CA VAL A 217 -6.32 -13.25 -5.16
C VAL A 217 -6.99 -12.37 -6.20
N LEU A 218 -7.23 -11.10 -5.86
CA LEU A 218 -7.60 -10.05 -6.81
C LEU A 218 -6.40 -9.13 -7.00
N VAL A 219 -5.98 -8.91 -8.24
CA VAL A 219 -4.95 -7.93 -8.59
C VAL A 219 -5.56 -6.80 -9.40
N MET A 220 -5.45 -5.59 -8.89
CA MET A 220 -5.89 -4.37 -9.59
C MET A 220 -4.69 -3.50 -9.93
N TYR A 221 -4.56 -3.10 -11.19
CA TYR A 221 -3.43 -2.32 -11.68
C TYR A 221 -3.84 -1.36 -12.79
N SER A 222 -3.07 -0.30 -12.99
CA SER A 222 -3.22 0.60 -14.14
C SER A 222 -2.20 0.28 -15.23
N PRO A 223 -2.58 0.27 -16.52
CA PRO A 223 -1.62 0.17 -17.61
C PRO A 223 -0.70 1.39 -17.73
N ASN A 224 -1.10 2.52 -17.14
CA ASN A 224 -0.37 3.79 -17.16
C ASN A 224 0.43 4.05 -15.86
N ASP A 225 0.59 3.04 -15.01
CA ASP A 225 1.38 3.16 -13.78
C ASP A 225 2.86 3.39 -14.10
N GLY A 226 3.39 4.57 -13.71
CA GLY A 226 4.80 4.95 -13.90
C GLY A 226 5.74 4.41 -12.82
N THR A 227 5.19 4.00 -11.66
CA THR A 227 5.98 3.53 -10.52
C THR A 227 6.07 2.01 -10.48
N VAL A 228 4.92 1.33 -10.59
CA VAL A 228 4.83 -0.13 -10.52
C VAL A 228 4.37 -0.65 -11.87
N SER A 229 5.34 -1.08 -12.69
CA SER A 229 5.06 -1.59 -14.04
C SER A 229 3.99 -2.69 -14.03
N PRO A 230 3.08 -2.72 -15.02
CA PRO A 230 2.08 -3.78 -15.21
C PRO A 230 2.64 -5.21 -15.21
N ARG A 231 3.94 -5.38 -15.43
CA ARG A 231 4.63 -6.69 -15.32
C ARG A 231 4.45 -7.32 -13.94
N ASN A 232 4.33 -6.49 -12.88
CA ASN A 232 4.09 -6.96 -11.52
C ASN A 232 2.74 -7.70 -11.42
N ALA A 233 1.67 -7.10 -11.94
CA ALA A 233 0.34 -7.71 -11.97
C ALA A 233 0.32 -8.98 -12.84
N ARG A 234 0.97 -8.96 -14.01
CA ARG A 234 1.06 -10.11 -14.92
C ARG A 234 1.83 -11.28 -14.30
N ARG A 235 2.88 -11.01 -13.51
CA ARG A 235 3.60 -12.05 -12.76
C ARG A 235 2.66 -12.80 -11.84
N ILE A 236 1.86 -12.09 -11.02
CA ILE A 236 0.89 -12.74 -10.12
C ILE A 236 -0.09 -13.60 -10.91
N ALA A 237 -0.67 -13.06 -11.99
CA ALA A 237 -1.64 -13.78 -12.80
C ALA A 237 -1.05 -15.03 -13.48
N SER A 238 0.26 -15.04 -13.80
CA SER A 238 0.91 -16.19 -14.40
C SER A 238 1.34 -17.26 -13.38
N GLU A 239 1.61 -16.89 -12.13
CA GLU A 239 2.14 -17.79 -11.11
C GLU A 239 1.05 -18.28 -10.12
N ILE A 240 -0.04 -17.53 -9.90
CA ILE A 240 -1.11 -17.87 -8.94
C ILE A 240 -2.38 -18.28 -9.69
N SER A 241 -2.74 -19.55 -9.63
CA SER A 241 -3.91 -20.10 -10.36
C SER A 241 -5.27 -19.57 -9.92
N THR A 242 -5.36 -19.06 -8.69
CA THR A 242 -6.58 -18.47 -8.10
C THR A 242 -6.65 -16.96 -8.25
N CYS A 243 -5.83 -16.39 -9.17
CA CYS A 243 -5.75 -14.95 -9.39
C CYS A 243 -6.81 -14.46 -10.37
N GLU A 244 -7.57 -13.46 -9.95
CA GLU A 244 -8.37 -12.60 -10.81
C GLU A 244 -7.59 -11.32 -11.11
N LEU A 245 -7.31 -11.07 -12.39
CA LEU A 245 -6.61 -9.88 -12.85
C LEU A 245 -7.61 -8.83 -13.33
N TYR A 246 -7.55 -7.62 -12.76
CA TYR A 246 -8.42 -6.51 -13.13
C TYR A 246 -7.60 -5.28 -13.56
N GLU A 247 -7.62 -5.00 -14.86
CA GLU A 247 -7.02 -3.79 -15.43
C GLU A 247 -7.93 -2.60 -15.19
N VAL A 248 -7.42 -1.59 -14.49
CA VAL A 248 -8.13 -0.35 -14.18
C VAL A 248 -7.77 0.69 -15.23
N PRO A 249 -8.75 1.30 -15.92
CA PRO A 249 -8.49 2.37 -16.90
C PRO A 249 -8.15 3.69 -16.17
N SER A 250 -7.10 3.66 -15.35
CA SER A 250 -6.57 4.82 -14.64
C SER A 250 -5.38 5.42 -15.41
N ASP A 251 -5.23 6.74 -15.30
CA ASP A 251 -4.10 7.47 -15.89
C ASP A 251 -2.82 7.37 -15.04
N THR A 252 -2.89 6.79 -13.84
CA THR A 252 -1.78 6.81 -12.87
C THR A 252 -1.71 5.55 -12.01
N HIS A 253 -0.64 5.46 -11.20
CA HIS A 253 -0.50 4.52 -10.08
C HIS A 253 -1.66 4.59 -9.08
N LEU A 254 -2.26 5.79 -8.91
CA LEU A 254 -3.33 6.03 -7.95
C LEU A 254 -4.68 5.59 -8.55
N ILE A 255 -4.96 4.30 -8.53
CA ILE A 255 -6.20 3.72 -9.11
C ILE A 255 -7.48 4.12 -8.34
N TRP A 256 -7.35 4.77 -7.20
CA TRP A 256 -8.46 5.19 -6.30
C TRP A 256 -9.04 6.57 -6.63
N ILE A 257 -8.54 7.24 -7.66
CA ILE A 257 -8.98 8.56 -8.13
C ILE A 257 -9.44 8.52 -9.58
N GLY A 258 -10.09 9.59 -10.02
CA GLY A 258 -10.59 9.75 -11.40
C GLY A 258 -11.83 8.91 -11.69
N ASN A 259 -12.13 8.77 -12.97
CA ASN A 259 -13.39 8.15 -13.44
C ASN A 259 -13.52 6.68 -13.05
N SER A 260 -12.41 5.96 -12.91
CA SER A 260 -12.38 4.52 -12.55
C SER A 260 -12.47 4.26 -11.05
N ALA A 261 -12.38 5.27 -10.19
CA ALA A 261 -12.37 5.10 -8.73
C ALA A 261 -13.58 4.34 -8.19
N LYS A 262 -14.77 4.58 -8.77
CA LYS A 262 -16.00 3.89 -8.42
C LYS A 262 -15.94 2.40 -8.77
N ASP A 263 -15.40 2.06 -9.92
CA ASP A 263 -15.31 0.68 -10.40
C ASP A 263 -14.27 -0.10 -9.57
N VAL A 264 -13.15 0.53 -9.24
CA VAL A 264 -12.14 -0.02 -8.31
C VAL A 264 -12.77 -0.33 -6.95
N TRP A 265 -13.55 0.60 -6.41
CA TRP A 265 -14.26 0.40 -5.15
C TRP A 265 -15.24 -0.77 -5.24
N GLN A 266 -16.09 -0.81 -6.26
CA GLN A 266 -17.09 -1.86 -6.44
C GLN A 266 -16.43 -3.23 -6.65
N LYS A 267 -15.36 -3.30 -7.45
CA LYS A 267 -14.62 -4.53 -7.70
C LYS A 267 -14.01 -5.10 -6.43
N ARG A 268 -13.33 -4.26 -5.64
CA ARG A 268 -12.79 -4.65 -4.34
C ARG A 268 -13.88 -5.16 -3.41
N LEU A 269 -14.96 -4.39 -3.25
CA LEU A 269 -16.04 -4.75 -2.33
C LEU A 269 -16.70 -6.06 -2.74
N SER A 270 -17.07 -6.23 -4.01
CA SER A 270 -17.70 -7.47 -4.49
C SER A 270 -16.79 -8.68 -4.29
N PHE A 271 -15.48 -8.54 -4.53
CA PHE A 271 -14.53 -9.62 -4.29
C PHE A 271 -14.43 -9.97 -2.80
N LEU A 272 -14.38 -8.98 -1.91
CA LEU A 272 -14.28 -9.24 -0.47
C LEU A 272 -15.56 -9.87 0.10
N MET A 273 -16.73 -9.56 -0.45
CA MET A 273 -18.03 -10.06 0.00
C MET A 273 -18.43 -11.41 -0.62
N SER A 274 -17.84 -11.83 -1.75
CA SER A 274 -18.05 -13.16 -2.34
C SER A 274 -17.43 -14.26 -1.48
#